data_5e2b602fdfe64bc3acbc8aee4bbcd4da
#
_entry.id   5e2b602fdfe64bc3acbc8aee4bbcd4da
#
_cell.length_a   1.000
_cell.length_b   1.000
_cell.length_c   1.000
_cell.angle_alpha   90.00
_cell.angle_beta   90.00
_cell.angle_gamma   90.00
#
_symmetry.space_group_name_H-M   'P 1'
#
loop_
_entity.id
_entity.type
_entity.pdbx_description
1 polymer ?
#
loop_
_entity_poly.entity_id
_entity_poly.type
_entity_poly.pdbx_seq_one_letter_code
_entity_poly.pdbx_strand_id
1 'polypeptide(L)'
;MRLHGRARRAAVLTGAALLVTGVLAGCDSPSSARPDQAGPGQPDWKRCAAPEGGTEPGDAWRCTTVDVPLDYAKPDGDTIGIALIRKEATRKSERIGSMLFNFGGPGGSGVDILPRAAGSYQKLNTRYDLVGFDPRGVAGSSGVRCRDDKEQEEALRGIDMTPDTPAEEAAFVEDGADFGAGCARLSGTVLPHVGTTNAARDMDAIRRALGDRKLSYFGISYGTELGGTYAHLFPENVGRVVLDAVVDPTADTVGHARNQATGFQRALENYLKDRGQDPEAGTRRIAEMLRRIDGDPLPTSSGRRLNETLALTGIVTPLYSRSSWPQLTQALDEAENSGTGDGLLQLADSYNGRDENGHYDTQSHSQRAISCADTRARPTAAEARALVPGFRELSPVFGPFLAWDTAGWCARWPVEGEHDTPEASAPGAAPILVIGTTGDPATPYEGAQRMADELGEGVGVMLTNEGEGHGSYGGSGCVTSLVDAYFLDGKVPADGRTCS
;
A
#
# COMPACT_ATOMS: atom_id res chain seq x y z
N MET A 1 -42.40 -55.33 18.26
CA MET A 1 -43.80 -55.73 18.22
C MET A 1 -44.36 -55.36 16.84
N ARG A 2 -44.68 -56.43 16.03
CA ARG A 2 -45.56 -56.53 14.86
C ARG A 2 -45.49 -55.42 13.79
N LEU A 3 -44.88 -55.64 12.57
CA LEU A 3 -45.31 -56.52 11.45
C LEU A 3 -46.66 -56.06 10.82
N HIS A 4 -46.60 -55.71 9.53
CA HIS A 4 -47.44 -56.16 8.37
C HIS A 4 -47.29 -55.07 7.29
N GLY A 5 -46.89 -55.20 6.05
CA GLY A 5 -46.92 -56.39 5.17
C GLY A 5 -47.99 -56.24 4.07
N ARG A 6 -47.55 -56.32 2.82
CA ARG A 6 -48.26 -56.67 1.57
C ARG A 6 -48.18 -55.60 0.47
N ALA A 7 -47.49 -55.77 -0.60
CA ALA A 7 -47.38 -56.80 -1.66
C ALA A 7 -48.43 -56.67 -2.81
N ARG A 8 -47.88 -56.52 -4.03
CA ARG A 8 -48.34 -57.00 -5.36
C ARG A 8 -49.39 -56.19 -6.11
N ARG A 9 -49.16 -55.76 -7.36
CA ARG A 9 -49.24 -56.66 -8.56
C ARG A 9 -48.66 -55.93 -9.81
N ALA A 10 -47.97 -56.69 -10.61
CA ALA A 10 -47.54 -56.45 -11.98
C ALA A 10 -48.72 -56.56 -12.96
N ALA A 11 -48.63 -55.82 -14.07
CA ALA A 11 -49.31 -56.17 -15.31
C ALA A 11 -48.40 -55.86 -16.50
N VAL A 12 -48.05 -56.87 -17.19
CA VAL A 12 -47.40 -56.91 -18.51
C VAL A 12 -48.51 -56.79 -19.57
N LEU A 13 -48.31 -55.97 -20.57
CA LEU A 13 -48.97 -56.08 -21.87
C LEU A 13 -48.01 -55.64 -22.98
N THR A 14 -47.79 -56.57 -23.86
CA THR A 14 -47.07 -56.56 -25.12
C THR A 14 -47.82 -55.78 -26.22
N GLY A 15 -47.07 -55.18 -27.13
CA GLY A 15 -47.64 -54.98 -28.44
C GLY A 15 -47.10 -53.86 -29.31
N ALA A 16 -46.41 -54.29 -30.36
CA ALA A 16 -46.33 -53.72 -31.71
C ALA A 16 -45.29 -52.66 -32.04
N ALA A 17 -44.28 -53.08 -32.79
CA ALA A 17 -43.35 -52.28 -33.54
C ALA A 17 -44.02 -51.54 -34.71
N LEU A 18 -43.69 -50.27 -34.89
CA LEU A 18 -43.86 -49.55 -36.15
C LEU A 18 -42.59 -48.76 -36.37
N LEU A 19 -41.84 -49.17 -37.37
CA LEU A 19 -40.72 -48.45 -37.98
C LEU A 19 -41.25 -47.18 -38.69
N VAL A 20 -40.87 -46.02 -38.20
CA VAL A 20 -40.95 -44.78 -38.96
C VAL A 20 -39.58 -44.16 -39.01
N THR A 21 -38.98 -44.13 -40.19
CA THR A 21 -37.76 -43.38 -40.53
C THR A 21 -38.07 -41.90 -40.44
N GLY A 22 -37.59 -41.24 -39.40
CA GLY A 22 -37.68 -39.78 -39.22
C GLY A 22 -36.31 -39.18 -39.19
N VAL A 23 -36.11 -38.26 -40.10
CA VAL A 23 -34.93 -37.38 -40.31
C VAL A 23 -34.50 -36.77 -39.01
N LEU A 24 -33.25 -36.97 -38.59
CA LEU A 24 -32.58 -36.26 -37.50
C LEU A 24 -32.33 -34.80 -37.90
N ALA A 25 -33.24 -33.89 -37.60
CA ALA A 25 -32.91 -32.48 -37.48
C ALA A 25 -32.34 -32.27 -36.04
N GLY A 26 -31.04 -32.03 -35.96
CA GLY A 26 -30.38 -31.67 -34.70
C GLY A 26 -30.90 -30.32 -34.24
N CYS A 27 -31.62 -30.32 -33.11
CA CYS A 27 -31.83 -29.10 -32.34
C CYS A 27 -30.59 -28.90 -31.43
N ASP A 28 -29.66 -28.09 -31.89
CA ASP A 28 -28.68 -27.48 -31.00
C ASP A 28 -29.44 -26.61 -29.99
N SER A 29 -29.48 -27.08 -28.77
CA SER A 29 -29.87 -26.23 -27.65
C SER A 29 -28.82 -25.13 -27.51
N PRO A 30 -29.19 -23.84 -27.51
CA PRO A 30 -28.21 -22.81 -27.26
C PRO A 30 -27.73 -22.99 -25.82
N SER A 31 -26.47 -23.38 -25.68
CA SER A 31 -25.71 -23.22 -24.44
C SER A 31 -25.88 -21.77 -24.02
N SER A 32 -26.45 -21.54 -22.85
CA SER A 32 -26.48 -20.23 -22.23
C SER A 32 -25.05 -19.86 -21.84
N ALA A 33 -24.25 -19.45 -22.81
CA ALA A 33 -23.06 -18.66 -22.56
C ALA A 33 -23.53 -17.41 -21.80
N ARG A 34 -23.10 -17.27 -20.56
CA ARG A 34 -23.17 -15.98 -19.87
C ARG A 34 -22.60 -14.95 -20.83
N PRO A 35 -23.21 -13.76 -20.96
CA PRO A 35 -22.62 -12.72 -21.79
C PRO A 35 -21.23 -12.48 -21.23
N ASP A 36 -20.20 -12.75 -22.05
CA ASP A 36 -18.85 -12.24 -21.82
C ASP A 36 -19.02 -10.76 -21.55
N GLN A 37 -18.69 -10.33 -20.31
CA GLN A 37 -18.54 -8.92 -20.02
C GLN A 37 -17.50 -8.43 -21.03
N ALA A 38 -17.89 -7.57 -21.94
CA ALA A 38 -16.99 -6.92 -22.87
C ALA A 38 -15.90 -6.25 -22.02
N GLY A 39 -14.71 -6.83 -22.04
CA GLY A 39 -13.57 -6.27 -21.34
C GLY A 39 -13.29 -4.87 -21.88
N PRO A 40 -12.67 -3.98 -21.09
CA PRO A 40 -12.25 -2.67 -21.57
C PRO A 40 -11.46 -2.86 -22.86
N GLY A 41 -11.72 -2.02 -23.88
CA GLY A 41 -10.98 -2.06 -25.16
C GLY A 41 -9.48 -1.94 -24.92
N GLN A 42 -8.66 -2.37 -25.87
CA GLN A 42 -7.19 -2.24 -25.72
C GLN A 42 -6.83 -0.78 -25.42
N PRO A 43 -5.95 -0.52 -24.41
CA PRO A 43 -5.59 0.84 -24.04
C PRO A 43 -4.95 1.62 -25.20
N ASP A 44 -5.41 2.85 -25.42
CA ASP A 44 -4.81 3.79 -26.40
C ASP A 44 -3.63 4.51 -25.75
N TRP A 45 -2.42 4.00 -26.00
CA TRP A 45 -1.18 4.49 -25.42
C TRP A 45 -0.67 5.75 -26.13
N LYS A 46 -0.57 6.86 -25.40
CA LYS A 46 -0.09 8.17 -25.88
C LYS A 46 1.22 8.57 -25.22
N ARG A 47 1.87 9.59 -25.76
CA ARG A 47 2.99 10.25 -25.06
C ARG A 47 2.47 10.78 -23.72
N CYS A 48 3.24 10.59 -22.64
CA CYS A 48 2.89 11.13 -21.34
C CYS A 48 3.06 12.64 -21.32
N ALA A 49 2.11 13.34 -20.71
CA ALA A 49 2.31 14.73 -20.28
C ALA A 49 3.12 14.75 -18.96
N ALA A 50 3.68 15.90 -18.62
CA ALA A 50 4.24 16.10 -17.29
C ALA A 50 3.13 15.99 -16.23
N PRO A 51 3.35 15.28 -15.11
CA PRO A 51 2.44 15.31 -13.98
C PRO A 51 2.40 16.73 -13.35
N GLU A 52 1.37 17.02 -12.55
CA GLU A 52 1.26 18.29 -11.85
C GLU A 52 2.50 18.51 -10.96
N GLY A 53 3.19 19.64 -11.13
CA GLY A 53 4.43 19.96 -10.40
C GLY A 53 5.67 19.14 -10.82
N GLY A 54 5.56 18.21 -11.79
CA GLY A 54 6.63 17.30 -12.20
C GLY A 54 7.21 17.57 -13.59
N THR A 55 8.07 16.66 -14.03
CA THR A 55 8.70 16.69 -15.37
C THR A 55 8.20 15.55 -16.23
N GLU A 56 8.20 15.73 -17.57
CA GLU A 56 7.86 14.65 -18.49
C GLU A 56 8.76 13.42 -18.25
N PRO A 57 8.19 12.20 -18.18
CA PRO A 57 8.97 10.97 -17.89
C PRO A 57 9.89 10.55 -19.03
N GLY A 58 9.82 11.21 -20.20
CA GLY A 58 10.67 10.98 -21.36
C GLY A 58 10.03 10.08 -22.42
N ASP A 59 10.69 10.02 -23.59
CA ASP A 59 10.14 9.42 -24.82
C ASP A 59 9.96 7.88 -24.78
N ALA A 60 10.56 7.21 -23.79
CA ALA A 60 10.40 5.76 -23.63
C ALA A 60 9.07 5.37 -22.97
N TRP A 61 8.34 6.35 -22.42
CA TRP A 61 7.12 6.13 -21.66
C TRP A 61 5.86 6.44 -22.45
N ARG A 62 4.83 5.69 -22.18
CA ARG A 62 3.49 5.91 -22.73
C ARG A 62 2.46 5.88 -21.62
N CYS A 63 1.47 6.76 -21.71
CA CYS A 63 0.39 6.89 -20.74
C CYS A 63 -0.96 6.57 -21.39
N THR A 64 -1.87 6.09 -20.58
CA THR A 64 -3.25 5.80 -20.96
C THR A 64 -4.14 5.87 -19.72
N THR A 65 -5.44 5.73 -19.92
CA THR A 65 -6.44 5.56 -18.87
C THR A 65 -7.28 4.33 -19.18
N VAL A 66 -7.60 3.55 -18.14
CA VAL A 66 -8.53 2.42 -18.24
C VAL A 66 -9.76 2.75 -17.41
N ASP A 67 -10.93 2.79 -18.04
CA ASP A 67 -12.18 3.04 -17.36
C ASP A 67 -12.65 1.77 -16.62
N VAL A 68 -13.05 1.95 -15.36
CA VAL A 68 -13.57 0.90 -14.48
C VAL A 68 -14.84 1.40 -13.79
N PRO A 69 -15.72 0.53 -13.28
CA PRO A 69 -16.86 0.98 -12.49
C PRO A 69 -16.41 1.81 -11.27
N LEU A 70 -17.04 2.95 -11.04
CA LEU A 70 -16.86 3.69 -9.79
C LEU A 70 -17.33 2.83 -8.61
N ASP A 71 -18.51 2.24 -8.73
CA ASP A 71 -19.11 1.33 -7.75
C ASP A 71 -19.21 -0.08 -8.38
N TYR A 72 -18.41 -1.02 -7.91
CA TYR A 72 -18.47 -2.40 -8.39
C TYR A 72 -19.76 -3.15 -8.05
N ALA A 73 -20.59 -2.62 -7.14
CA ALA A 73 -21.94 -3.12 -6.92
C ALA A 73 -22.93 -2.65 -8.01
N LYS A 74 -22.54 -1.64 -8.80
CA LYS A 74 -23.31 -1.06 -9.91
C LYS A 74 -22.43 -0.95 -11.16
N PRO A 75 -22.01 -2.07 -11.76
CA PRO A 75 -21.01 -2.09 -12.82
C PRO A 75 -21.42 -1.35 -14.11
N ASP A 76 -22.71 -1.14 -14.35
CA ASP A 76 -23.27 -0.40 -15.48
C ASP A 76 -23.52 1.10 -15.14
N GLY A 77 -23.10 1.55 -13.95
CA GLY A 77 -23.26 2.94 -13.47
C GLY A 77 -22.11 3.84 -13.93
N ASP A 78 -21.79 4.83 -13.08
CA ASP A 78 -20.68 5.76 -13.32
C ASP A 78 -19.34 5.02 -13.34
N THR A 79 -18.38 5.55 -14.11
CA THR A 79 -17.02 5.02 -14.24
C THR A 79 -15.99 5.98 -13.68
N ILE A 80 -14.83 5.43 -13.32
CA ILE A 80 -13.62 6.17 -12.96
C ILE A 80 -12.47 5.73 -13.86
N GLY A 81 -11.68 6.69 -14.33
CA GLY A 81 -10.49 6.39 -15.14
C GLY A 81 -9.28 6.09 -14.24
N ILE A 82 -8.65 4.93 -14.47
CA ILE A 82 -7.40 4.56 -13.81
C ILE A 82 -6.22 4.93 -14.70
N ALA A 83 -5.39 5.85 -14.23
CA ALA A 83 -4.21 6.31 -14.96
C ALA A 83 -3.10 5.26 -14.94
N LEU A 84 -2.50 5.00 -16.10
CA LEU A 84 -1.40 4.07 -16.26
C LEU A 84 -0.24 4.70 -17.02
N ILE A 85 0.97 4.29 -16.68
CA ILE A 85 2.19 4.55 -17.42
C ILE A 85 2.89 3.24 -17.78
N ARG A 86 3.46 3.15 -18.98
CA ARG A 86 4.15 1.95 -19.45
C ARG A 86 5.48 2.26 -20.11
N LYS A 87 6.47 1.41 -19.81
CA LYS A 87 7.71 1.28 -20.58
C LYS A 87 7.78 -0.11 -21.19
N GLU A 88 7.80 -0.21 -22.53
CA GLU A 88 7.81 -1.51 -23.22
C GLU A 88 9.08 -2.32 -22.93
N ALA A 89 8.93 -3.65 -22.99
CA ALA A 89 10.05 -4.59 -22.89
C ALA A 89 11.09 -4.33 -23.98
N THR A 90 12.38 -4.33 -23.61
CA THR A 90 13.46 -4.03 -24.55
C THR A 90 13.73 -5.19 -25.54
N ARG A 91 13.39 -6.44 -25.15
CA ARG A 91 13.46 -7.63 -25.99
C ARG A 91 12.04 -8.07 -26.38
N LYS A 92 11.45 -7.37 -27.34
CA LYS A 92 10.04 -7.57 -27.74
C LYS A 92 9.69 -9.01 -28.14
N SER A 93 10.61 -9.72 -28.80
CA SER A 93 10.41 -11.13 -29.19
C SER A 93 10.43 -12.11 -28.02
N GLU A 94 10.95 -11.70 -26.86
CA GLU A 94 11.02 -12.50 -25.62
C GLU A 94 10.07 -11.98 -24.55
N ARG A 95 9.15 -11.07 -24.92
CA ARG A 95 8.21 -10.48 -23.96
C ARG A 95 7.38 -11.56 -23.27
N ILE A 96 7.34 -11.51 -21.93
CA ILE A 96 6.54 -12.41 -21.09
C ILE A 96 5.12 -11.85 -20.89
N GLY A 97 5.00 -10.55 -20.62
CA GLY A 97 3.75 -9.88 -20.29
C GLY A 97 4.00 -8.50 -19.73
N SER A 98 2.98 -7.94 -19.08
CA SER A 98 3.07 -6.71 -18.32
C SER A 98 3.36 -7.03 -16.84
N MET A 99 4.17 -6.20 -16.19
CA MET A 99 4.41 -6.24 -14.74
C MET A 99 3.85 -4.98 -14.12
N LEU A 100 2.84 -5.14 -13.30
CA LEU A 100 2.18 -4.04 -12.61
C LEU A 100 2.93 -3.72 -11.32
N PHE A 101 3.13 -2.42 -11.03
CA PHE A 101 3.85 -1.94 -9.83
C PHE A 101 2.94 -1.10 -8.95
N ASN A 102 3.05 -1.32 -7.63
CA ASN A 102 2.55 -0.39 -6.62
C ASN A 102 3.63 -0.16 -5.56
N PHE A 103 3.95 1.11 -5.30
CA PHE A 103 5.04 1.53 -4.42
C PHE A 103 4.58 1.83 -2.99
N GLY A 104 3.32 1.58 -2.69
CA GLY A 104 2.79 1.71 -1.34
C GLY A 104 2.27 3.10 -0.99
N GLY A 105 2.43 3.43 0.25
CA GLY A 105 1.85 4.57 0.93
C GLY A 105 0.84 4.10 1.98
N PRO A 106 -0.47 3.89 1.64
CA PRO A 106 -1.16 4.06 0.36
C PRO A 106 -1.07 5.48 -0.18
N GLY A 107 -1.49 5.69 -1.41
CA GLY A 107 -1.52 7.03 -2.03
C GLY A 107 -0.31 7.35 -2.91
N GLY A 108 0.70 6.52 -2.96
CA GLY A 108 1.83 6.68 -3.88
C GLY A 108 1.41 6.54 -5.35
N SER A 109 1.75 7.54 -6.19
CA SER A 109 1.48 7.50 -7.64
C SER A 109 2.45 6.56 -8.34
N GLY A 110 1.94 5.44 -8.88
CA GLY A 110 2.75 4.56 -9.71
C GLY A 110 3.16 5.19 -11.04
N VAL A 111 2.35 6.11 -11.55
CA VAL A 111 2.63 6.86 -12.78
C VAL A 111 3.83 7.79 -12.62
N ASP A 112 3.98 8.40 -11.45
CA ASP A 112 5.07 9.32 -11.15
C ASP A 112 6.32 8.59 -10.61
N ILE A 113 6.17 7.60 -9.74
CA ILE A 113 7.30 6.91 -9.08
C ILE A 113 8.03 5.96 -10.04
N LEU A 114 7.32 5.17 -10.86
CA LEU A 114 7.93 4.15 -11.70
C LEU A 114 8.98 4.69 -12.68
N PRO A 115 8.79 5.83 -13.37
CA PRO A 115 9.82 6.40 -14.23
C PRO A 115 11.13 6.71 -13.50
N ARG A 116 11.06 7.24 -12.27
CA ARG A 116 12.22 7.56 -11.43
C ARG A 116 12.90 6.31 -10.90
N ALA A 117 12.13 5.27 -10.58
CA ALA A 117 12.63 3.99 -10.04
C ALA A 117 13.07 3.00 -11.12
N ALA A 118 12.78 3.25 -12.42
CA ALA A 118 12.98 2.28 -13.51
C ALA A 118 14.43 1.81 -13.68
N GLY A 119 15.40 2.56 -13.18
CA GLY A 119 16.81 2.15 -13.12
C GLY A 119 17.02 0.83 -12.38
N SER A 120 16.31 0.61 -11.29
CA SER A 120 16.37 -0.62 -10.48
C SER A 120 15.73 -1.84 -11.18
N TYR A 121 14.81 -1.62 -12.11
CA TYR A 121 14.04 -2.67 -12.78
C TYR A 121 14.49 -2.97 -14.22
N GLN A 122 15.69 -2.48 -14.64
CA GLN A 122 16.18 -2.66 -16.01
C GLN A 122 16.27 -4.14 -16.43
N LYS A 123 16.64 -5.01 -15.52
CA LYS A 123 16.73 -6.46 -15.77
C LYS A 123 15.35 -7.04 -16.09
N LEU A 124 14.35 -6.70 -15.33
CA LEU A 124 12.95 -7.12 -15.54
C LEU A 124 12.39 -6.52 -16.82
N ASN A 125 12.71 -5.25 -17.15
CA ASN A 125 12.31 -4.58 -18.38
C ASN A 125 12.88 -5.25 -19.64
N THR A 126 13.83 -6.17 -19.53
CA THR A 126 14.29 -6.92 -20.71
C THR A 126 13.15 -7.74 -21.32
N ARG A 127 12.23 -8.30 -20.49
CA ARG A 127 11.19 -9.22 -20.93
C ARG A 127 9.78 -8.87 -20.42
N TYR A 128 9.62 -7.89 -19.55
CA TYR A 128 8.34 -7.34 -19.12
C TYR A 128 8.16 -5.90 -19.57
N ASP A 129 6.96 -5.56 -19.99
CA ASP A 129 6.54 -4.15 -19.97
C ASP A 129 6.41 -3.75 -18.50
N LEU A 130 7.09 -2.68 -18.11
CA LEU A 130 6.91 -2.11 -16.77
C LEU A 130 5.67 -1.21 -16.80
N VAL A 131 4.70 -1.45 -15.94
CA VAL A 131 3.44 -0.72 -15.87
C VAL A 131 3.24 -0.17 -14.46
N GLY A 132 3.26 1.15 -14.32
CA GLY A 132 2.80 1.84 -13.11
C GLY A 132 1.35 2.24 -13.26
N PHE A 133 0.62 2.29 -12.17
CA PHE A 133 -0.75 2.81 -12.15
C PHE A 133 -0.97 3.64 -10.89
N ASP A 134 -1.87 4.59 -10.99
CA ASP A 134 -2.40 5.30 -9.83
C ASP A 134 -3.65 4.54 -9.36
N PRO A 135 -3.69 3.98 -8.16
CA PRO A 135 -4.93 3.42 -7.64
C PRO A 135 -6.05 4.46 -7.61
N ARG A 136 -7.30 4.01 -7.61
CA ARG A 136 -8.45 4.92 -7.46
C ARG A 136 -8.29 5.85 -6.25
N GLY A 137 -8.60 7.12 -6.41
CA GLY A 137 -8.39 8.14 -5.40
C GLY A 137 -6.95 8.64 -5.26
N VAL A 138 -6.03 8.22 -6.15
CA VAL A 138 -4.63 8.65 -6.18
C VAL A 138 -4.35 9.45 -7.44
N ALA A 139 -3.70 10.59 -7.30
CA ALA A 139 -3.17 11.43 -8.38
C ALA A 139 -4.05 11.48 -9.65
N GLY A 140 -3.60 10.90 -10.77
CA GLY A 140 -4.31 10.90 -12.05
C GLY A 140 -5.60 10.06 -12.08
N SER A 141 -5.87 9.26 -11.04
CA SER A 141 -7.07 8.41 -10.90
C SER A 141 -8.09 9.03 -9.94
N SER A 142 -8.50 10.26 -10.20
CA SER A 142 -9.41 11.04 -9.34
C SER A 142 -8.85 11.23 -7.93
N GLY A 143 -7.61 11.70 -7.84
CA GLY A 143 -6.89 11.90 -6.58
C GLY A 143 -7.70 12.64 -5.52
N VAL A 144 -7.77 12.07 -4.32
CA VAL A 144 -8.50 12.66 -3.19
C VAL A 144 -7.82 13.96 -2.76
N ARG A 145 -8.64 15.01 -2.59
CA ARG A 145 -8.24 16.30 -2.02
C ARG A 145 -9.08 16.59 -0.79
N CYS A 146 -8.45 17.03 0.28
CA CYS A 146 -9.10 17.28 1.56
C CYS A 146 -8.86 18.71 2.06
N ARG A 147 -7.67 19.27 1.76
CA ARG A 147 -7.20 20.61 2.14
C ARG A 147 -6.49 21.26 0.99
N ASP A 148 -6.39 22.58 1.01
CA ASP A 148 -5.44 23.32 0.18
C ASP A 148 -4.06 23.42 0.87
N ASP A 149 -3.06 23.97 0.16
CA ASP A 149 -1.69 24.08 0.66
C ASP A 149 -1.60 24.89 1.96
N LYS A 150 -2.42 25.97 2.07
CA LYS A 150 -2.45 26.81 3.25
C LYS A 150 -3.05 26.09 4.44
N GLU A 151 -4.18 25.41 4.26
CA GLU A 151 -4.85 24.61 5.29
C GLU A 151 -3.92 23.48 5.75
N GLN A 152 -3.17 22.85 4.83
CA GLN A 152 -2.20 21.80 5.15
C GLN A 152 -1.00 22.34 5.94
N GLU A 153 -0.43 23.46 5.54
CA GLU A 153 0.68 24.13 6.26
C GLU A 153 0.23 24.55 7.66
N GLU A 154 -0.97 25.12 7.80
CA GLU A 154 -1.52 25.55 9.08
C GLU A 154 -1.72 24.37 10.04
N ALA A 155 -2.22 23.24 9.55
CA ALA A 155 -2.37 22.01 10.33
C ALA A 155 -1.02 21.46 10.80
N LEU A 156 -0.06 21.27 9.91
CA LEU A 156 1.29 20.75 10.25
C LEU A 156 2.05 21.66 11.25
N ARG A 157 1.74 22.96 11.27
CA ARG A 157 2.36 23.90 12.19
C ARG A 157 1.65 24.04 13.51
N GLY A 158 0.33 23.84 13.55
CA GLY A 158 -0.51 24.21 14.68
C GLY A 158 -1.08 23.06 15.47
N ILE A 159 -1.08 21.85 14.92
CA ILE A 159 -1.63 20.66 15.61
C ILE A 159 -0.51 19.89 16.27
N ASP A 160 -0.63 19.69 17.55
CA ASP A 160 0.20 18.79 18.31
C ASP A 160 -0.28 17.34 18.07
N MET A 161 0.62 16.51 17.51
CA MET A 161 0.35 15.09 17.26
C MET A 161 0.67 14.18 18.45
N THR A 162 1.15 14.74 19.55
CA THR A 162 1.43 14.06 20.82
C THR A 162 0.75 14.76 22.00
N PRO A 163 -0.55 15.16 21.86
CA PRO A 163 -1.19 16.08 22.78
C PRO A 163 -1.08 15.64 24.23
N ASP A 164 -0.70 16.56 25.13
CA ASP A 164 -0.52 16.31 26.55
C ASP A 164 -1.48 17.14 27.45
N THR A 165 -2.22 18.08 26.84
CA THR A 165 -3.27 18.85 27.50
C THR A 165 -4.66 18.57 26.92
N PRO A 166 -5.74 18.75 27.71
CA PRO A 166 -7.11 18.58 27.19
C PRO A 166 -7.44 19.51 26.00
N ALA A 167 -6.80 20.67 25.88
CA ALA A 167 -7.00 21.61 24.80
C ALA A 167 -6.37 21.10 23.50
N GLU A 168 -5.16 20.55 23.57
CA GLU A 168 -4.45 19.94 22.44
C GLU A 168 -5.17 18.69 21.95
N GLU A 169 -5.64 17.83 22.89
CA GLU A 169 -6.45 16.67 22.52
C GLU A 169 -7.73 17.06 21.77
N ALA A 170 -8.39 18.12 22.19
CA ALA A 170 -9.58 18.62 21.51
C ALA A 170 -9.25 19.14 20.11
N ALA A 171 -8.14 19.91 19.99
CA ALA A 171 -7.66 20.43 18.70
C ALA A 171 -7.25 19.30 17.75
N PHE A 172 -6.55 18.27 18.25
CA PHE A 172 -6.15 17.09 17.48
C PHE A 172 -7.35 16.33 16.90
N VAL A 173 -8.38 16.07 17.72
CA VAL A 173 -9.61 15.37 17.25
C VAL A 173 -10.39 16.23 16.27
N GLU A 174 -10.48 17.56 16.50
CA GLU A 174 -11.18 18.47 15.61
C GLU A 174 -10.47 18.58 14.25
N ASP A 175 -9.14 18.69 14.23
CA ASP A 175 -8.35 18.66 12.99
C ASP A 175 -8.60 17.39 12.16
N GLY A 176 -8.67 16.23 12.83
CA GLY A 176 -9.04 14.97 12.19
C GLY A 176 -10.42 15.00 11.56
N ALA A 177 -11.39 15.56 12.27
CA ALA A 177 -12.76 15.70 11.77
C ALA A 177 -12.86 16.71 10.61
N ASP A 178 -12.18 17.83 10.70
CA ASP A 178 -12.13 18.86 9.66
C ASP A 178 -11.47 18.36 8.39
N PHE A 179 -10.42 17.55 8.52
CA PHE A 179 -9.80 16.87 7.39
C PHE A 179 -10.81 15.95 6.67
N GLY A 180 -11.51 15.09 7.41
CA GLY A 180 -12.55 14.21 6.86
C GLY A 180 -13.70 14.99 6.19
N ALA A 181 -14.16 16.07 6.81
CA ALA A 181 -15.18 16.94 6.23
C ALA A 181 -14.70 17.64 4.94
N GLY A 182 -13.43 18.05 4.89
CA GLY A 182 -12.77 18.57 3.69
C GLY A 182 -12.74 17.56 2.56
N CYS A 183 -12.37 16.30 2.84
CA CYS A 183 -12.38 15.20 1.88
C CYS A 183 -13.79 14.96 1.32
N ALA A 184 -14.81 14.94 2.18
CA ALA A 184 -16.21 14.78 1.75
C ALA A 184 -16.67 15.93 0.85
N ARG A 185 -16.26 17.16 1.12
CA ARG A 185 -16.59 18.36 0.34
C ARG A 185 -15.90 18.35 -1.03
N LEU A 186 -14.62 18.01 -1.09
CA LEU A 186 -13.78 18.17 -2.30
C LEU A 186 -13.74 16.90 -3.16
N SER A 187 -13.94 15.73 -2.56
CA SER A 187 -13.78 14.42 -3.22
C SER A 187 -14.91 13.44 -2.90
N GLY A 188 -16.09 13.94 -2.45
CA GLY A 188 -17.18 13.13 -1.93
C GLY A 188 -17.70 12.04 -2.88
N THR A 189 -17.60 12.24 -4.20
CA THR A 189 -18.05 11.25 -5.20
C THR A 189 -17.18 10.00 -5.19
N VAL A 190 -15.85 10.15 -5.10
CA VAL A 190 -14.90 9.03 -5.16
C VAL A 190 -14.63 8.43 -3.77
N LEU A 191 -14.77 9.23 -2.72
CA LEU A 191 -14.37 8.89 -1.36
C LEU A 191 -14.94 7.56 -0.82
N PRO A 192 -16.21 7.17 -1.06
CA PRO A 192 -16.75 5.88 -0.63
C PRO A 192 -16.19 4.66 -1.38
N HIS A 193 -15.40 4.89 -2.42
CA HIS A 193 -15.00 3.85 -3.37
C HIS A 193 -13.47 3.64 -3.44
N VAL A 194 -12.69 4.36 -2.63
CA VAL A 194 -11.22 4.34 -2.73
C VAL A 194 -10.54 3.15 -2.05
N GLY A 195 -11.30 2.33 -1.32
CA GLY A 195 -10.76 1.20 -0.54
C GLY A 195 -10.00 0.17 -1.36
N THR A 196 -9.12 -0.54 -0.68
CA THR A 196 -8.16 -1.53 -1.25
C THR A 196 -8.85 -2.66 -2.01
N THR A 197 -10.00 -3.15 -1.54
CA THR A 197 -10.80 -4.18 -2.25
C THR A 197 -11.19 -3.71 -3.66
N ASN A 198 -11.59 -2.45 -3.82
CA ASN A 198 -11.94 -1.91 -5.13
C ASN A 198 -10.70 -1.69 -6.00
N ALA A 199 -9.58 -1.23 -5.41
CA ALA A 199 -8.31 -1.10 -6.13
C ALA A 199 -7.79 -2.46 -6.63
N ALA A 200 -7.97 -3.54 -5.86
CA ALA A 200 -7.64 -4.91 -6.29
C ALA A 200 -8.52 -5.37 -7.48
N ARG A 201 -9.80 -5.00 -7.51
CA ARG A 201 -10.67 -5.24 -8.66
C ARG A 201 -10.24 -4.45 -9.89
N ASP A 202 -9.75 -3.21 -9.71
CA ASP A 202 -9.15 -2.42 -10.78
C ASP A 202 -7.93 -3.09 -11.36
N MET A 203 -7.07 -3.70 -10.52
CA MET A 203 -5.90 -4.44 -11.01
C MET A 203 -6.30 -5.59 -11.93
N ASP A 204 -7.41 -6.30 -11.64
CA ASP A 204 -7.90 -7.34 -12.54
C ASP A 204 -8.47 -6.75 -13.85
N ALA A 205 -9.13 -5.61 -13.80
CA ALA A 205 -9.57 -4.89 -15.00
C ALA A 205 -8.38 -4.42 -15.84
N ILE A 206 -7.34 -3.87 -15.22
CA ILE A 206 -6.08 -3.49 -15.89
C ILE A 206 -5.42 -4.71 -16.53
N ARG A 207 -5.28 -5.84 -15.81
CA ARG A 207 -4.74 -7.08 -16.36
C ARG A 207 -5.46 -7.50 -17.63
N ARG A 208 -6.81 -7.47 -17.64
CA ARG A 208 -7.62 -7.80 -18.82
C ARG A 208 -7.41 -6.80 -19.95
N ALA A 209 -7.37 -5.50 -19.66
CA ALA A 209 -7.13 -4.45 -20.63
C ALA A 209 -5.75 -4.57 -21.30
N LEU A 210 -4.73 -4.98 -20.55
CA LEU A 210 -3.38 -5.26 -21.04
C LEU A 210 -3.28 -6.56 -21.86
N GLY A 211 -4.33 -7.39 -21.86
CA GLY A 211 -4.38 -8.68 -22.55
C GLY A 211 -3.60 -9.80 -21.82
N ASP A 212 -3.26 -9.61 -20.57
CA ASP A 212 -2.50 -10.59 -19.80
C ASP A 212 -3.43 -11.61 -19.14
N ARG A 213 -3.16 -12.90 -19.33
CA ARG A 213 -3.96 -13.99 -18.76
C ARG A 213 -3.83 -14.10 -17.24
N LYS A 214 -2.66 -13.81 -16.72
CA LYS A 214 -2.30 -13.81 -15.29
C LYS A 214 -1.65 -12.50 -14.94
N LEU A 215 -1.84 -12.03 -13.71
CA LEU A 215 -1.20 -10.84 -13.20
C LEU A 215 0.25 -11.13 -12.83
N SER A 216 1.21 -10.37 -13.40
CA SER A 216 2.53 -10.23 -12.81
C SER A 216 2.57 -8.91 -12.04
N TYR A 217 2.98 -8.96 -10.77
CA TYR A 217 2.85 -7.83 -9.86
C TYR A 217 4.06 -7.70 -8.94
N PHE A 218 4.47 -6.47 -8.71
CA PHE A 218 5.49 -6.10 -7.73
C PHE A 218 4.89 -5.08 -6.77
N GLY A 219 4.58 -5.50 -5.55
CA GLY A 219 4.04 -4.65 -4.48
C GLY A 219 5.08 -4.36 -3.42
N ILE A 220 5.17 -3.10 -3.01
CA ILE A 220 6.06 -2.63 -1.94
C ILE A 220 5.21 -1.97 -0.87
N SER A 221 5.51 -2.23 0.43
CA SER A 221 4.82 -1.59 1.55
C SER A 221 3.30 -1.85 1.48
N TYR A 222 2.43 -0.84 1.56
CA TYR A 222 0.99 -1.00 1.31
C TYR A 222 0.69 -1.78 0.01
N GLY A 223 1.53 -1.70 -1.02
CA GLY A 223 1.38 -2.52 -2.22
C GLY A 223 1.36 -4.02 -1.94
N THR A 224 1.86 -4.46 -0.81
CA THR A 224 1.81 -5.86 -0.38
C THR A 224 0.44 -6.25 0.16
N GLU A 225 -0.23 -5.36 0.88
CA GLU A 225 -1.62 -5.51 1.30
C GLU A 225 -2.54 -5.57 0.07
N LEU A 226 -2.37 -4.62 -0.86
CA LEU A 226 -3.10 -4.62 -2.14
C LEU A 226 -2.87 -5.91 -2.94
N GLY A 227 -1.62 -6.42 -2.96
CA GLY A 227 -1.27 -7.69 -3.61
C GLY A 227 -1.89 -8.92 -2.93
N GLY A 228 -1.91 -8.95 -1.59
CA GLY A 228 -2.59 -9.98 -0.79
C GLY A 228 -4.09 -9.98 -1.03
N THR A 229 -4.73 -8.82 -0.97
CA THR A 229 -6.16 -8.65 -1.28
C THR A 229 -6.49 -9.09 -2.71
N TYR A 230 -5.64 -8.75 -3.69
CA TYR A 230 -5.80 -9.24 -5.06
C TYR A 230 -5.73 -10.76 -5.14
N ALA A 231 -4.75 -11.38 -4.48
CA ALA A 231 -4.58 -12.82 -4.47
C ALA A 231 -5.77 -13.55 -3.82
N HIS A 232 -6.33 -12.96 -2.76
CA HIS A 232 -7.56 -13.44 -2.13
C HIS A 232 -8.76 -13.40 -3.09
N LEU A 233 -9.00 -12.26 -3.73
CA LEU A 233 -10.15 -12.07 -4.62
C LEU A 233 -10.04 -12.84 -5.94
N PHE A 234 -8.83 -13.05 -6.45
CA PHE A 234 -8.56 -13.62 -7.78
C PHE A 234 -7.44 -14.66 -7.76
N PRO A 235 -7.48 -15.69 -6.90
CA PRO A 235 -6.37 -16.64 -6.76
C PRO A 235 -6.01 -17.33 -8.07
N GLU A 236 -6.98 -17.61 -8.93
CA GLU A 236 -6.77 -18.21 -10.24
C GLU A 236 -6.12 -17.28 -11.26
N ASN A 237 -6.12 -15.94 -11.02
CA ASN A 237 -5.50 -14.93 -11.89
C ASN A 237 -4.09 -14.53 -11.45
N VAL A 238 -3.62 -15.03 -10.31
CA VAL A 238 -2.25 -14.81 -9.82
C VAL A 238 -1.25 -15.45 -10.79
N GLY A 239 -0.29 -14.65 -11.23
CA GLY A 239 0.85 -15.08 -12.05
C GLY A 239 2.14 -15.10 -11.23
N ARG A 240 3.09 -14.23 -11.56
CA ARG A 240 4.32 -14.03 -10.77
C ARG A 240 4.17 -12.77 -9.94
N VAL A 241 4.10 -12.94 -8.63
CA VAL A 241 3.84 -11.86 -7.67
C VAL A 241 4.96 -11.81 -6.64
N VAL A 242 5.46 -10.61 -6.38
CA VAL A 242 6.45 -10.32 -5.33
C VAL A 242 5.85 -9.26 -4.41
N LEU A 243 5.90 -9.53 -3.13
CA LEU A 243 5.52 -8.63 -2.03
C LEU A 243 6.79 -8.34 -1.23
N ASP A 244 7.31 -7.11 -1.31
CA ASP A 244 8.55 -6.67 -0.64
C ASP A 244 8.22 -5.59 0.40
N ALA A 245 8.83 -5.64 1.58
CA ALA A 245 8.49 -4.77 2.72
C ALA A 245 7.02 -4.92 3.16
N VAL A 246 6.71 -6.07 3.73
CA VAL A 246 5.33 -6.59 3.79
C VAL A 246 4.56 -6.08 5.00
N VAL A 247 3.39 -5.50 4.75
CA VAL A 247 2.40 -5.15 5.78
C VAL A 247 1.85 -6.43 6.42
N ASP A 248 1.70 -6.40 7.74
CA ASP A 248 1.10 -7.48 8.52
C ASP A 248 -0.41 -7.56 8.27
N PRO A 249 -0.93 -8.60 7.59
CA PRO A 249 -2.35 -8.70 7.25
C PRO A 249 -3.23 -9.05 8.47
N THR A 250 -2.62 -9.45 9.58
CA THR A 250 -3.35 -9.84 10.80
C THR A 250 -3.49 -8.71 11.81
N ALA A 251 -2.83 -7.57 11.55
CA ALA A 251 -2.84 -6.42 12.46
C ALA A 251 -4.06 -5.54 12.23
N ASP A 252 -4.82 -5.28 13.30
CA ASP A 252 -5.79 -4.19 13.33
C ASP A 252 -5.10 -2.83 13.46
N THR A 253 -5.84 -1.75 13.53
CA THR A 253 -5.31 -0.37 13.63
C THR A 253 -4.30 -0.21 14.77
N VAL A 254 -4.58 -0.76 15.95
CA VAL A 254 -3.67 -0.66 17.11
C VAL A 254 -2.46 -1.57 16.94
N GLY A 255 -2.66 -2.77 16.39
CA GLY A 255 -1.61 -3.72 16.07
C GLY A 255 -0.64 -3.14 15.04
N HIS A 256 -1.15 -2.49 13.99
CA HIS A 256 -0.33 -1.83 12.96
C HIS A 256 0.52 -0.69 13.56
N ALA A 257 -0.08 0.20 14.35
CA ALA A 257 0.64 1.26 15.06
C ALA A 257 1.72 0.70 16.00
N ARG A 258 1.43 -0.41 16.69
CA ARG A 258 2.38 -1.10 17.57
C ARG A 258 3.54 -1.73 16.79
N ASN A 259 3.26 -2.35 15.64
CA ASN A 259 4.28 -2.87 14.72
C ASN A 259 5.22 -1.75 14.27
N GLN A 260 4.69 -0.60 13.86
CA GLN A 260 5.49 0.56 13.45
C GLN A 260 6.31 1.13 14.61
N ALA A 261 5.75 1.27 15.82
CA ALA A 261 6.50 1.73 17.00
C ALA A 261 7.72 0.84 17.26
N THR A 262 7.55 -0.48 17.17
CA THR A 262 8.63 -1.45 17.35
C THR A 262 9.67 -1.39 16.24
N GLY A 263 9.22 -1.29 14.98
CA GLY A 263 10.10 -1.25 13.81
C GLY A 263 10.96 0.00 13.76
N PHE A 264 10.35 1.18 13.94
CA PHE A 264 11.09 2.45 13.97
C PHE A 264 12.04 2.56 15.16
N GLN A 265 11.65 2.04 16.33
CA GLN A 265 12.56 1.98 17.48
C GLN A 265 13.77 1.09 17.21
N ARG A 266 13.57 -0.09 16.61
CA ARG A 266 14.64 -1.01 16.19
C ARG A 266 15.59 -0.33 15.19
N ALA A 267 15.05 0.36 14.18
CA ALA A 267 15.85 1.07 13.19
C ALA A 267 16.64 2.24 13.79
N LEU A 268 16.04 3.00 14.72
CA LEU A 268 16.73 4.05 15.46
C LEU A 268 17.89 3.50 16.29
N GLU A 269 17.68 2.40 17.00
CA GLU A 269 18.73 1.74 17.78
C GLU A 269 19.87 1.23 16.89
N ASN A 270 19.54 0.65 15.72
CA ASN A 270 20.54 0.19 14.76
C ASN A 270 21.33 1.36 14.15
N TYR A 271 20.66 2.46 13.84
CA TYR A 271 21.32 3.71 13.45
C TYR A 271 22.28 4.23 14.54
N LEU A 272 21.84 4.26 15.81
CA LEU A 272 22.70 4.70 16.92
C LEU A 272 23.91 3.79 17.11
N LYS A 273 23.72 2.46 17.01
CA LYS A 273 24.83 1.47 17.05
C LYS A 273 25.82 1.67 15.89
N ASP A 274 25.32 1.93 14.69
CA ASP A 274 26.17 2.18 13.50
C ASP A 274 27.07 3.43 13.70
N ARG A 275 26.57 4.40 14.50
CA ARG A 275 27.35 5.57 14.92
C ARG A 275 28.27 5.33 16.12
N GLY A 276 28.32 4.13 16.69
CA GLY A 276 29.07 3.82 17.89
C GLY A 276 28.49 4.48 19.15
N GLN A 277 27.21 4.82 19.14
CA GLN A 277 26.49 5.39 20.31
C GLN A 277 25.75 4.30 21.08
N ASP A 278 25.58 4.49 22.38
CA ASP A 278 24.71 3.65 23.18
C ASP A 278 23.24 3.90 22.79
N PRO A 279 22.49 2.87 22.36
CA PRO A 279 21.13 3.04 21.85
C PRO A 279 20.15 3.61 22.87
N GLU A 280 20.25 3.19 24.12
CA GLU A 280 19.34 3.64 25.16
C GLU A 280 19.58 5.12 25.52
N ALA A 281 20.85 5.51 25.67
CA ALA A 281 21.22 6.91 25.92
C ALA A 281 20.89 7.81 24.74
N GLY A 282 21.13 7.32 23.51
CA GLY A 282 20.78 8.05 22.28
C GLY A 282 19.27 8.25 22.13
N THR A 283 18.47 7.19 22.36
CA THR A 283 17.01 7.25 22.34
C THR A 283 16.47 8.26 23.34
N ARG A 284 16.97 8.20 24.61
CA ARG A 284 16.57 9.18 25.64
C ARG A 284 16.90 10.62 25.24
N ARG A 285 18.10 10.86 24.69
CA ARG A 285 18.54 12.18 24.22
C ARG A 285 17.61 12.73 23.14
N ILE A 286 17.26 11.91 22.14
CA ILE A 286 16.34 12.30 21.06
C ILE A 286 14.94 12.57 21.59
N ALA A 287 14.41 11.72 22.47
CA ALA A 287 13.11 11.94 23.10
C ALA A 287 13.08 13.23 23.95
N GLU A 288 14.20 13.57 24.64
CA GLU A 288 14.34 14.83 25.36
C GLU A 288 14.44 16.06 24.44
N MET A 289 15.10 15.90 23.30
CA MET A 289 15.14 16.96 22.28
C MET A 289 13.74 17.24 21.74
N LEU A 290 12.96 16.22 21.39
CA LEU A 290 11.59 16.38 20.90
C LEU A 290 10.70 17.11 21.91
N ARG A 291 10.72 16.71 23.20
CA ARG A 291 9.99 17.40 24.26
C ARG A 291 10.42 18.88 24.47
N ARG A 292 11.66 19.23 24.18
CA ARG A 292 12.09 20.64 24.21
C ARG A 292 11.55 21.42 23.00
N ILE A 293 11.54 20.77 21.83
CA ILE A 293 11.01 21.34 20.59
C ILE A 293 9.50 21.55 20.67
N ASP A 294 8.80 20.67 21.36
CA ASP A 294 7.39 20.81 21.65
C ASP A 294 7.10 22.12 22.40
N GLY A 295 7.79 22.36 23.52
CA GLY A 295 7.64 23.60 24.29
C GLY A 295 8.22 24.87 23.63
N ASP A 296 9.27 24.75 22.78
CA ASP A 296 9.91 25.87 22.06
C ASP A 296 10.42 25.39 20.69
N PRO A 297 9.59 25.48 19.65
CA PRO A 297 9.96 25.09 18.30
C PRO A 297 11.22 25.76 17.78
N LEU A 298 12.11 25.03 17.10
CA LEU A 298 13.39 25.54 16.64
C LEU A 298 13.22 26.54 15.47
N PRO A 299 14.05 27.61 15.40
CA PRO A 299 14.09 28.51 14.26
C PRO A 299 14.69 27.77 13.04
N THR A 300 14.28 28.23 11.84
CA THR A 300 14.88 27.81 10.57
C THR A 300 15.20 29.02 9.69
N SER A 301 16.08 28.85 8.72
CA SER A 301 16.47 29.87 7.76
C SER A 301 15.32 30.31 6.85
N SER A 302 14.32 29.47 6.65
CA SER A 302 13.11 29.74 5.86
C SER A 302 12.12 30.67 6.57
N GLY A 303 12.30 30.94 7.86
CA GLY A 303 11.36 31.65 8.72
C GLY A 303 10.20 30.79 9.24
N ARG A 304 10.08 29.53 8.81
CA ARG A 304 9.22 28.53 9.43
C ARG A 304 9.83 28.06 10.75
N ARG A 305 9.02 27.50 11.63
CA ARG A 305 9.49 26.89 12.88
C ARG A 305 9.40 25.38 12.77
N LEU A 306 10.41 24.68 13.25
CA LEU A 306 10.37 23.23 13.39
C LEU A 306 9.71 22.89 14.73
N ASN A 307 8.46 22.47 14.71
CA ASN A 307 7.75 21.91 15.87
C ASN A 307 8.06 20.43 16.08
N GLU A 308 7.56 19.81 17.14
CA GLU A 308 7.79 18.40 17.47
C GLU A 308 7.32 17.47 16.34
N THR A 309 6.12 17.68 15.80
CA THR A 309 5.54 16.88 14.69
C THR A 309 6.46 16.84 13.48
N LEU A 310 6.94 17.99 13.02
CA LEU A 310 7.86 18.09 11.89
C LEU A 310 9.24 17.53 12.23
N ALA A 311 9.71 17.71 13.46
CA ALA A 311 10.98 17.13 13.93
C ALA A 311 10.91 15.59 13.93
N LEU A 312 9.83 15.02 14.43
CA LEU A 312 9.57 13.57 14.43
C LEU A 312 9.52 13.01 13.01
N THR A 313 8.78 13.67 12.11
CA THR A 313 8.71 13.30 10.69
C THR A 313 10.09 13.35 10.03
N GLY A 314 10.89 14.38 10.33
CA GLY A 314 12.27 14.51 9.84
C GLY A 314 13.21 13.42 10.35
N ILE A 315 12.95 12.86 11.55
CA ILE A 315 13.70 11.71 12.09
C ILE A 315 13.26 10.40 11.43
N VAL A 316 11.95 10.21 11.22
CA VAL A 316 11.36 9.01 10.59
C VAL A 316 11.87 8.83 9.17
N THR A 317 11.88 9.89 8.37
CA THR A 317 12.19 9.85 6.93
C THR A 317 13.50 9.12 6.58
N PRO A 318 14.65 9.44 7.18
CA PRO A 318 15.90 8.76 6.83
C PRO A 318 16.01 7.35 7.40
N LEU A 319 15.18 6.94 8.34
CA LEU A 319 15.19 5.56 8.87
C LEU A 319 14.69 4.53 7.86
N TYR A 320 13.96 4.94 6.83
CA TYR A 320 13.56 4.07 5.73
C TYR A 320 14.74 3.50 4.92
N SER A 321 15.92 4.13 4.98
CA SER A 321 17.07 3.66 4.20
C SER A 321 18.38 3.93 4.93
N ARG A 322 19.20 2.88 5.09
CA ARG A 322 20.55 3.03 5.68
C ARG A 322 21.40 4.06 4.93
N SER A 323 21.22 4.21 3.63
CA SER A 323 21.95 5.21 2.84
C SER A 323 21.61 6.65 3.21
N SER A 324 20.49 6.90 3.89
CA SER A 324 20.02 8.20 4.36
C SER A 324 20.45 8.53 5.81
N TRP A 325 21.05 7.57 6.54
CA TRP A 325 21.52 7.79 7.91
C TRP A 325 22.54 8.95 8.07
N PRO A 326 23.44 9.22 7.11
CA PRO A 326 24.30 10.41 7.19
C PRO A 326 23.54 11.74 7.22
N GLN A 327 22.40 11.83 6.51
CA GLN A 327 21.52 13.01 6.54
C GLN A 327 20.83 13.17 7.88
N LEU A 328 20.35 12.05 8.49
CA LEU A 328 19.80 12.07 9.85
C LEU A 328 20.85 12.55 10.86
N THR A 329 22.08 12.08 10.72
CA THR A 329 23.21 12.54 11.55
C THR A 329 23.39 14.04 11.51
N GLN A 330 23.50 14.59 10.29
CA GLN A 330 23.70 16.02 10.11
C GLN A 330 22.54 16.84 10.68
N ALA A 331 21.30 16.40 10.44
CA ALA A 331 20.10 17.10 10.89
C ALA A 331 19.96 17.08 12.43
N LEU A 332 20.27 15.94 13.08
CA LEU A 332 20.27 15.84 14.56
C LEU A 332 21.40 16.67 15.18
N ASP A 333 22.61 16.60 14.62
CA ASP A 333 23.76 17.39 15.10
C ASP A 333 23.49 18.90 14.97
N GLU A 334 22.80 19.33 13.93
CA GLU A 334 22.38 20.72 13.74
C GLU A 334 21.35 21.14 14.80
N ALA A 335 20.29 20.33 14.99
CA ALA A 335 19.22 20.64 15.96
C ALA A 335 19.75 20.69 17.41
N GLU A 336 20.66 19.78 17.77
CA GLU A 336 21.21 19.66 19.12
C GLU A 336 22.30 20.69 19.43
N ASN A 337 23.18 20.99 18.47
CA ASN A 337 24.39 21.80 18.72
C ASN A 337 24.27 23.27 18.22
N SER A 338 23.51 23.49 17.15
CA SER A 338 23.32 24.82 16.55
C SER A 338 21.99 25.44 16.97
N GLY A 339 21.03 24.65 17.45
CA GLY A 339 19.70 25.12 17.84
C GLY A 339 18.86 25.60 16.64
N THR A 340 19.12 25.07 15.44
CA THR A 340 18.35 25.34 14.21
C THR A 340 17.76 24.05 13.67
N GLY A 341 16.61 24.16 13.00
CA GLY A 341 15.85 22.99 12.56
C GLY A 341 15.83 22.78 11.04
N ASP A 342 16.73 23.37 10.27
CA ASP A 342 16.67 23.36 8.81
C ASP A 342 16.77 21.94 8.23
N GLY A 343 17.72 21.14 8.74
CA GLY A 343 17.92 19.76 8.26
C GLY A 343 16.73 18.86 8.52
N LEU A 344 16.17 18.87 9.74
CA LEU A 344 14.98 18.08 10.07
C LEU A 344 13.74 18.59 9.32
N LEU A 345 13.58 19.90 9.16
CA LEU A 345 12.46 20.47 8.39
C LEU A 345 12.52 20.06 6.92
N GLN A 346 13.70 20.07 6.30
CA GLN A 346 13.86 19.62 4.91
C GLN A 346 13.49 18.14 4.73
N LEU A 347 13.89 17.29 5.68
CA LEU A 347 13.51 15.86 5.68
C LEU A 347 12.01 15.68 5.86
N ALA A 348 11.38 16.46 6.74
CA ALA A 348 9.94 16.46 6.94
C ALA A 348 9.18 16.95 5.69
N ASP A 349 9.63 18.02 5.07
CA ASP A 349 9.04 18.55 3.83
C ASP A 349 9.11 17.51 2.70
N SER A 350 10.23 16.80 2.58
CA SER A 350 10.36 15.70 1.62
C SER A 350 9.37 14.55 1.87
N TYR A 351 9.14 14.21 3.13
CA TYR A 351 8.15 13.18 3.50
C TYR A 351 6.71 13.61 3.22
N ASN A 352 6.42 14.89 3.51
CA ASN A 352 5.09 15.46 3.34
C ASN A 352 4.78 15.89 1.89
N GLY A 353 5.69 15.65 0.95
CA GLY A 353 5.52 16.03 -0.46
C GLY A 353 5.45 17.54 -0.69
N ARG A 354 6.09 18.34 0.18
CA ARG A 354 6.14 19.80 0.08
C ARG A 354 7.29 20.25 -0.81
N ASP A 355 6.99 20.99 -1.86
CA ASP A 355 7.99 21.56 -2.78
C ASP A 355 8.57 22.90 -2.27
N GLU A 356 9.54 23.45 -3.02
CA GLU A 356 10.19 24.73 -2.73
C GLU A 356 9.25 25.96 -2.79
N ASN A 357 8.12 25.82 -3.48
CA ASN A 357 7.10 26.87 -3.62
C ASN A 357 6.04 26.80 -2.52
N GLY A 358 6.09 25.77 -1.67
CA GLY A 358 5.13 25.53 -0.60
C GLY A 358 3.87 24.77 -1.04
N HIS A 359 3.91 24.16 -2.22
CA HIS A 359 2.85 23.26 -2.69
C HIS A 359 3.05 21.86 -2.09
N TYR A 360 1.96 21.24 -1.65
CA TYR A 360 1.91 19.88 -1.15
C TYR A 360 1.32 18.95 -2.20
N ASP A 361 1.92 17.77 -2.40
CA ASP A 361 1.25 16.72 -3.15
C ASP A 361 0.03 16.18 -2.39
N THR A 362 -0.76 15.34 -3.06
CA THR A 362 -1.98 14.77 -2.48
C THR A 362 -1.79 13.36 -1.91
N GLN A 363 -0.55 12.89 -1.78
CA GLN A 363 -0.29 11.52 -1.30
C GLN A 363 -0.85 11.29 0.10
N SER A 364 -0.63 12.21 1.04
CA SER A 364 -1.15 12.10 2.41
C SER A 364 -2.69 12.12 2.48
N HIS A 365 -3.33 12.87 1.59
CA HIS A 365 -4.79 12.91 1.47
C HIS A 365 -5.34 11.55 1.00
N SER A 366 -4.75 11.01 -0.06
CA SER A 366 -5.12 9.69 -0.60
C SER A 366 -4.81 8.59 0.40
N GLN A 367 -3.66 8.67 1.08
CA GLN A 367 -3.26 7.71 2.11
C GLN A 367 -4.33 7.58 3.19
N ARG A 368 -4.71 8.72 3.78
CA ARG A 368 -5.70 8.74 4.84
C ARG A 368 -7.08 8.30 4.35
N ALA A 369 -7.48 8.72 3.14
CA ALA A 369 -8.76 8.33 2.56
C ALA A 369 -8.86 6.81 2.33
N ILE A 370 -7.82 6.18 1.79
CA ILE A 370 -7.75 4.74 1.55
C ILE A 370 -7.76 3.99 2.89
N SER A 371 -6.86 4.34 3.83
CA SER A 371 -6.79 3.69 5.13
C SER A 371 -8.12 3.77 5.90
N CYS A 372 -8.82 4.92 5.84
CA CYS A 372 -10.11 5.09 6.52
C CYS A 372 -11.29 4.48 5.79
N ALA A 373 -11.18 4.20 4.48
CA ALA A 373 -12.15 3.39 3.75
C ALA A 373 -11.96 1.89 3.99
N ASP A 374 -10.73 1.46 4.28
CA ASP A 374 -10.43 0.07 4.57
C ASP A 374 -10.75 -0.29 6.02
N THR A 375 -10.25 0.47 7.01
CA THR A 375 -10.45 0.11 8.42
C THR A 375 -11.81 0.55 8.98
N ARG A 376 -12.48 -0.36 9.69
CA ARG A 376 -13.73 -0.10 10.39
C ARG A 376 -13.52 0.59 11.73
N ALA A 377 -12.37 0.39 12.35
CA ALA A 377 -12.05 0.92 13.67
C ALA A 377 -12.08 2.46 13.70
N ARG A 378 -12.66 3.01 14.76
CA ARG A 378 -12.72 4.46 15.02
C ARG A 378 -12.39 4.71 16.50
N PRO A 379 -11.13 4.50 16.93
CA PRO A 379 -10.73 4.70 18.31
C PRO A 379 -10.97 6.15 18.76
N THR A 380 -11.33 6.32 20.02
CA THR A 380 -11.53 7.62 20.64
C THR A 380 -10.23 8.18 21.21
N ALA A 381 -10.19 9.48 21.47
CA ALA A 381 -9.06 10.11 22.17
C ALA A 381 -8.77 9.47 23.55
N ALA A 382 -9.82 9.01 24.27
CA ALA A 382 -9.66 8.34 25.54
C ALA A 382 -8.95 6.96 25.40
N GLU A 383 -9.28 6.22 24.35
CA GLU A 383 -8.60 4.95 24.01
C GLU A 383 -7.16 5.19 23.59
N ALA A 384 -6.89 6.17 22.71
CA ALA A 384 -5.51 6.54 22.34
C ALA A 384 -4.67 6.94 23.55
N ARG A 385 -5.21 7.80 24.41
CA ARG A 385 -4.53 8.22 25.66
C ARG A 385 -4.19 7.02 26.54
N ALA A 386 -5.08 6.02 26.63
CA ALA A 386 -4.83 4.81 27.40
C ALA A 386 -3.71 3.94 26.81
N LEU A 387 -3.44 4.04 25.50
CA LEU A 387 -2.35 3.32 24.82
C LEU A 387 -0.97 3.97 25.05
N VAL A 388 -0.91 5.30 25.27
CA VAL A 388 0.36 6.07 25.31
C VAL A 388 1.40 5.47 26.26
N PRO A 389 1.10 5.04 27.52
CA PRO A 389 2.11 4.46 28.40
C PRO A 389 2.78 3.21 27.79
N GLY A 390 2.00 2.26 27.29
CA GLY A 390 2.54 1.03 26.70
C GLY A 390 3.29 1.28 25.38
N PHE A 391 2.86 2.24 24.59
CA PHE A 391 3.57 2.64 23.36
C PHE A 391 4.89 3.36 23.68
N ARG A 392 4.93 4.19 24.74
CA ARG A 392 6.17 4.83 25.20
C ARG A 392 7.19 3.82 25.72
N GLU A 393 6.75 2.70 26.27
CA GLU A 393 7.65 1.58 26.64
C GLU A 393 8.22 0.89 25.41
N LEU A 394 7.43 0.73 24.34
CA LEU A 394 7.91 0.18 23.06
C LEU A 394 8.89 1.13 22.37
N SER A 395 8.56 2.40 22.34
CA SER A 395 9.37 3.45 21.73
C SER A 395 9.18 4.79 22.45
N PRO A 396 10.20 5.27 23.20
CA PRO A 396 10.15 6.60 23.81
C PRO A 396 10.05 7.74 22.78
N VAL A 397 10.51 7.52 21.54
CA VAL A 397 10.52 8.53 20.47
C VAL A 397 9.22 8.48 19.65
N PHE A 398 8.85 7.33 19.13
CA PHE A 398 7.74 7.21 18.15
C PHE A 398 6.42 6.77 18.79
N GLY A 399 6.49 6.15 19.98
CA GLY A 399 5.32 5.53 20.60
C GLY A 399 4.19 6.50 20.91
N PRO A 400 4.42 7.66 21.56
CA PRO A 400 3.36 8.62 21.86
C PRO A 400 2.59 9.06 20.62
N PHE A 401 3.30 9.44 19.55
CA PHE A 401 2.72 9.81 18.26
C PHE A 401 1.85 8.68 17.69
N LEU A 402 2.39 7.45 17.58
CA LEU A 402 1.67 6.32 17.01
C LEU A 402 0.46 5.88 17.84
N ALA A 403 0.49 6.07 19.17
CA ALA A 403 -0.67 5.84 20.01
C ALA A 403 -1.80 6.84 19.70
N TRP A 404 -1.49 8.12 19.56
CA TRP A 404 -2.45 9.17 19.23
C TRP A 404 -2.97 9.05 17.79
N ASP A 405 -2.11 8.65 16.85
CA ASP A 405 -2.46 8.46 15.45
C ASP A 405 -3.62 7.46 15.29
N THR A 406 -3.72 6.44 16.16
CA THR A 406 -4.86 5.49 16.13
C THR A 406 -6.22 6.17 16.24
N ALA A 407 -6.34 7.25 17.00
CA ALA A 407 -7.59 7.99 17.19
C ALA A 407 -7.76 9.15 16.19
N GLY A 408 -6.66 9.84 15.84
CA GLY A 408 -6.69 11.01 14.96
C GLY A 408 -6.92 10.66 13.51
N TRP A 409 -6.34 9.58 13.05
CA TRP A 409 -6.29 9.25 11.62
C TRP A 409 -7.66 9.17 10.95
N CYS A 410 -8.61 8.44 11.55
CA CYS A 410 -9.95 8.29 11.01
C CYS A 410 -11.05 8.91 11.90
N ALA A 411 -10.69 9.93 12.72
CA ALA A 411 -11.65 10.61 13.58
C ALA A 411 -12.82 11.20 12.77
N ARG A 412 -14.05 10.85 13.15
CA ARG A 412 -15.29 11.31 12.48
C ARG A 412 -15.24 11.19 10.94
N TRP A 413 -14.56 10.17 10.44
CA TRP A 413 -14.47 9.95 8.99
C TRP A 413 -15.85 9.76 8.36
N PRO A 414 -16.16 10.40 7.21
CA PRO A 414 -17.52 10.44 6.68
C PRO A 414 -17.99 9.15 5.99
N VAL A 415 -17.08 8.18 5.81
CA VAL A 415 -17.37 6.89 5.14
C VAL A 415 -17.09 5.75 6.13
N GLU A 416 -17.93 4.72 6.13
CA GLU A 416 -17.68 3.50 6.90
C GLU A 416 -16.49 2.73 6.31
N GLY A 417 -15.69 2.14 7.18
CA GLY A 417 -14.62 1.24 6.79
C GLY A 417 -15.11 -0.17 6.46
N GLU A 418 -14.38 -0.86 5.59
CA GLU A 418 -14.81 -2.14 5.04
C GLU A 418 -14.57 -3.33 5.99
N HIS A 419 -13.41 -3.37 6.69
CA HIS A 419 -12.98 -4.51 7.51
C HIS A 419 -12.15 -4.09 8.73
N ASP A 420 -11.88 -5.00 9.62
CA ASP A 420 -11.00 -4.78 10.77
C ASP A 420 -9.55 -5.15 10.43
N THR A 421 -9.37 -6.20 9.64
CA THR A 421 -8.10 -6.63 9.06
C THR A 421 -8.31 -7.05 7.60
N PRO A 422 -7.33 -6.86 6.69
CA PRO A 422 -7.46 -7.29 5.29
C PRO A 422 -7.43 -8.82 5.17
N GLU A 423 -8.11 -9.35 4.16
CA GLU A 423 -8.05 -10.77 3.79
C GLU A 423 -6.94 -11.02 2.78
N ALA A 424 -6.03 -11.96 3.08
CA ALA A 424 -4.93 -12.34 2.20
C ALA A 424 -4.92 -13.83 1.82
N SER A 425 -5.79 -14.66 2.43
CA SER A 425 -5.88 -16.10 2.15
C SER A 425 -6.16 -16.37 0.66
N ALA A 426 -5.28 -17.12 -0.01
CA ALA A 426 -5.33 -17.32 -1.46
C ALA A 426 -5.12 -18.80 -1.87
N PRO A 427 -5.96 -19.74 -1.38
CA PRO A 427 -5.78 -21.17 -1.66
C PRO A 427 -5.84 -21.45 -3.16
N GLY A 428 -4.84 -22.17 -3.67
CA GLY A 428 -4.74 -22.55 -5.08
C GLY A 428 -4.13 -21.48 -6.00
N ALA A 429 -3.74 -20.34 -5.47
CA ALA A 429 -2.95 -19.34 -6.21
C ALA A 429 -1.56 -19.89 -6.58
N ALA A 430 -0.93 -19.29 -7.59
CA ALA A 430 0.48 -19.57 -7.88
C ALA A 430 1.38 -19.07 -6.74
N PRO A 431 2.59 -19.64 -6.55
CA PRO A 431 3.50 -19.20 -5.50
C PRO A 431 3.82 -17.71 -5.57
N ILE A 432 3.70 -17.01 -4.44
CA ILE A 432 3.95 -15.58 -4.26
C ILE A 432 5.21 -15.43 -3.40
N LEU A 433 6.20 -14.65 -3.86
CA LEU A 433 7.38 -14.35 -3.04
C LEU A 433 7.02 -13.27 -2.03
N VAL A 434 7.24 -13.57 -0.75
CA VAL A 434 7.03 -12.69 0.38
C VAL A 434 8.38 -12.35 0.98
N ILE A 435 8.80 -11.09 0.91
CA ILE A 435 10.15 -10.67 1.27
C ILE A 435 10.09 -9.78 2.50
N GLY A 436 10.72 -10.24 3.58
CA GLY A 436 10.87 -9.49 4.83
C GLY A 436 12.31 -9.09 5.08
N THR A 437 12.55 -7.83 5.41
CA THR A 437 13.86 -7.32 5.85
C THR A 437 13.89 -7.23 7.38
N THR A 438 14.93 -7.79 8.02
CA THR A 438 15.00 -7.91 9.49
C THR A 438 15.05 -6.57 10.22
N GLY A 439 15.59 -5.52 9.57
CA GLY A 439 15.68 -4.15 10.07
C GLY A 439 14.68 -3.20 9.39
N ASP A 440 13.55 -3.69 8.85
CA ASP A 440 12.52 -2.82 8.26
C ASP A 440 11.83 -2.00 9.35
N PRO A 441 11.83 -0.65 9.23
CA PRO A 441 11.23 0.24 10.23
C PRO A 441 9.70 0.32 10.14
N ALA A 442 9.15 0.32 8.92
CA ALA A 442 7.75 0.62 8.67
C ALA A 442 6.86 -0.63 8.61
N THR A 443 7.41 -1.72 8.05
CA THR A 443 6.77 -3.03 7.93
C THR A 443 7.68 -4.10 8.51
N PRO A 444 7.68 -4.28 9.83
CA PRO A 444 8.58 -5.20 10.52
C PRO A 444 8.51 -6.62 9.97
N TYR A 445 9.65 -7.28 9.97
CA TYR A 445 9.89 -8.63 9.43
C TYR A 445 8.81 -9.65 9.80
N GLU A 446 8.30 -9.56 11.01
CA GLU A 446 7.28 -10.45 11.56
C GLU A 446 5.95 -10.39 10.77
N GLY A 447 5.66 -9.24 10.13
CA GLY A 447 4.50 -9.07 9.23
C GLY A 447 4.64 -9.89 7.95
N ALA A 448 5.85 -9.98 7.40
CA ALA A 448 6.11 -10.80 6.21
C ALA A 448 5.88 -12.29 6.49
N GLN A 449 6.29 -12.78 7.67
CA GLN A 449 6.02 -14.15 8.08
C GLN A 449 4.50 -14.43 8.14
N ARG A 450 3.73 -13.52 8.76
CA ARG A 450 2.27 -13.67 8.85
C ARG A 450 1.60 -13.61 7.48
N MET A 451 2.06 -12.75 6.58
CA MET A 451 1.55 -12.71 5.20
C MET A 451 1.80 -14.03 4.47
N ALA A 452 2.99 -14.61 4.62
CA ALA A 452 3.30 -15.89 3.98
C ALA A 452 2.40 -17.02 4.52
N ASP A 453 2.15 -17.02 5.84
CA ASP A 453 1.26 -17.98 6.49
C ASP A 453 -0.20 -17.79 6.04
N GLU A 454 -0.72 -16.55 6.00
CA GLU A 454 -2.10 -16.22 5.59
C GLU A 454 -2.37 -16.55 4.13
N LEU A 455 -1.42 -16.33 3.23
CA LEU A 455 -1.53 -16.72 1.81
C LEU A 455 -1.78 -18.24 1.66
N GLY A 456 -1.30 -19.03 2.59
CA GLY A 456 -1.53 -20.46 2.68
C GLY A 456 -0.38 -21.33 2.17
N GLU A 457 -0.46 -22.62 2.54
CA GLU A 457 0.57 -23.63 2.24
C GLU A 457 0.84 -23.74 0.72
N GLY A 458 2.10 -23.59 0.33
CA GLY A 458 2.56 -23.65 -1.06
C GLY A 458 2.27 -22.40 -1.89
N VAL A 459 1.61 -21.38 -1.30
CA VAL A 459 1.35 -20.09 -1.95
C VAL A 459 2.33 -19.05 -1.44
N GLY A 460 2.36 -18.74 -0.15
CA GLY A 460 3.35 -17.85 0.44
C GLY A 460 4.73 -18.50 0.46
N VAL A 461 5.73 -17.89 -0.20
CA VAL A 461 7.12 -18.35 -0.23
C VAL A 461 7.99 -17.29 0.42
N MET A 462 8.42 -17.56 1.66
CA MET A 462 9.16 -16.60 2.46
C MET A 462 10.62 -16.45 2.00
N LEU A 463 11.07 -15.22 1.83
CA LEU A 463 12.45 -14.84 1.57
C LEU A 463 12.89 -13.81 2.62
N THR A 464 13.88 -14.15 3.42
CA THR A 464 14.43 -13.26 4.45
C THR A 464 15.62 -12.48 3.88
N ASN A 465 15.60 -11.15 4.08
CA ASN A 465 16.76 -10.29 3.88
C ASN A 465 17.30 -9.87 5.25
N GLU A 466 18.52 -10.30 5.59
CA GLU A 466 19.23 -9.81 6.80
C GLU A 466 19.88 -8.47 6.46
N GLY A 467 19.20 -7.37 6.85
CA GLY A 467 19.64 -6.02 6.50
C GLY A 467 18.78 -4.94 7.11
N GLU A 468 19.04 -3.71 6.72
CA GLU A 468 18.38 -2.49 7.18
C GLU A 468 17.63 -1.82 6.05
N GLY A 469 16.50 -1.17 6.39
CA GLY A 469 15.73 -0.34 5.49
C GLY A 469 14.45 -1.00 5.00
N HIS A 470 13.62 -0.18 4.34
CA HIS A 470 12.30 -0.53 3.87
C HIS A 470 12.33 -1.02 2.42
N GLY A 471 12.20 -2.34 2.26
CA GLY A 471 12.36 -3.02 0.98
C GLY A 471 13.80 -3.45 0.70
N SER A 472 13.95 -4.47 -0.12
CA SER A 472 15.22 -5.15 -0.34
C SER A 472 15.64 -5.34 -1.80
N TYR A 473 14.68 -5.34 -2.75
CA TYR A 473 15.00 -5.46 -4.18
C TYR A 473 15.79 -4.23 -4.66
N GLY A 474 16.90 -4.47 -5.34
CA GLY A 474 17.84 -3.44 -5.78
C GLY A 474 18.88 -3.05 -4.73
N GLY A 475 18.60 -3.24 -3.42
CA GLY A 475 19.54 -3.02 -2.32
C GLY A 475 20.33 -4.27 -1.95
N SER A 476 19.70 -5.46 -1.97
CA SER A 476 20.32 -6.74 -1.73
C SER A 476 20.57 -7.49 -3.03
N GLY A 477 21.84 -7.80 -3.34
CA GLY A 477 22.21 -8.54 -4.55
C GLY A 477 21.67 -9.97 -4.56
N CYS A 478 21.58 -10.61 -3.38
CA CYS A 478 20.99 -11.95 -3.23
C CYS A 478 19.48 -11.92 -3.51
N VAL A 479 18.73 -11.03 -2.86
CA VAL A 479 17.30 -10.88 -3.09
C VAL A 479 17.00 -10.53 -4.55
N THR A 480 17.72 -9.54 -5.11
CA THR A 480 17.57 -9.12 -6.50
C THR A 480 17.76 -10.28 -7.46
N SER A 481 18.77 -11.12 -7.25
CA SER A 481 19.05 -12.28 -8.11
C SER A 481 17.93 -13.33 -8.06
N LEU A 482 17.37 -13.59 -6.87
CA LEU A 482 16.28 -14.56 -6.68
C LEU A 482 14.96 -14.05 -7.29
N VAL A 483 14.64 -12.78 -7.09
CA VAL A 483 13.46 -12.12 -7.67
C VAL A 483 13.54 -12.08 -9.19
N ASP A 484 14.72 -11.72 -9.76
CA ASP A 484 14.94 -11.75 -11.20
C ASP A 484 14.73 -13.16 -11.77
N ALA A 485 15.30 -14.20 -11.14
CA ALA A 485 15.14 -15.58 -11.57
C ALA A 485 13.67 -16.04 -11.49
N TYR A 486 12.95 -15.60 -10.46
CA TYR A 486 11.54 -15.88 -10.32
C TYR A 486 10.73 -15.20 -11.44
N PHE A 487 10.89 -13.90 -11.67
CA PHE A 487 10.15 -13.21 -12.70
C PHE A 487 10.56 -13.59 -14.13
N LEU A 488 11.83 -13.78 -14.41
CA LEU A 488 12.28 -14.03 -15.78
C LEU A 488 12.23 -15.50 -16.16
N ASP A 489 12.55 -16.41 -15.23
CA ASP A 489 12.70 -17.84 -15.52
C ASP A 489 11.62 -18.70 -14.84
N GLY A 490 10.78 -18.14 -13.97
CA GLY A 490 9.79 -18.88 -13.19
C GLY A 490 10.39 -19.76 -12.09
N LYS A 491 11.61 -19.45 -11.65
CA LYS A 491 12.30 -20.22 -10.61
C LYS A 491 11.87 -19.75 -9.23
N VAL A 492 10.98 -20.48 -8.59
CA VAL A 492 10.58 -20.25 -7.21
C VAL A 492 11.74 -20.65 -6.29
N PRO A 493 12.24 -19.75 -5.41
CA PRO A 493 13.26 -20.12 -4.43
C PRO A 493 12.70 -21.10 -3.40
N ALA A 494 13.57 -21.77 -2.66
CA ALA A 494 13.15 -22.55 -1.51
C ALA A 494 12.50 -21.63 -0.47
N ASP A 495 11.39 -22.08 0.11
CA ASP A 495 10.74 -21.40 1.21
C ASP A 495 11.67 -21.27 2.41
N GLY A 496 11.60 -20.12 3.13
CA GLY A 496 12.49 -19.79 4.24
C GLY A 496 13.94 -19.44 3.82
N ARG A 497 14.20 -19.20 2.54
CA ARG A 497 15.55 -18.82 2.07
C ARG A 497 15.99 -17.49 2.69
N THR A 498 17.22 -17.47 3.24
CA THR A 498 17.84 -16.26 3.79
C THR A 498 18.90 -15.70 2.85
N CYS A 499 18.90 -14.37 2.72
CA CYS A 499 19.90 -13.55 2.07
C CYS A 499 20.57 -12.65 3.11
N SER A 500 21.89 -12.61 3.16
CA SER A 500 22.72 -11.76 4.04
C SER A 500 23.70 -10.93 3.22
#